data_d1e989112c6836341506adde10f150c4
#
_entry.id   d1e989112c6836341506adde10f150c4
#
_cell.length_a   1.000
_cell.length_b   1.000
_cell.length_c   1.000
_cell.angle_alpha   90.00
_cell.angle_beta   90.00
_cell.angle_gamma   90.00
#
_symmetry.space_group_name_H-M   'P 1'
#
loop_
_entity.id
_entity.type
_entity.pdbx_description
1 polymer ?
#
loop_
_entity_poly.entity_id
_entity_poly.type
_entity_poly.pdbx_seq_one_letter_code
_entity_poly.pdbx_strand_id
1 'polypeptide(L)'
;EAPANLYHGAIWASWGAYVSFLRDVCNWTDPVLDRFTIDEDLIKSCGWVWWHENILAISDRPLFIKRDGEGRMHCETGPAIEYRDGWVLHYWHGTAIPAEWVEQKQKLTAKAALTWQNIEQRRCACEILGWAKILSELKAKTIDKDGDPEIGELVEVSIPDIGKERFLRVQCGTGRQFALPVPPTMKTALEAQSWTWGLDTNSFTKPEIRT
;
A
#
# COMPACT_ATOMS: atom_id res chain seq x y z
N GLU A 1 -9.01 -42.65 5.24
CA GLU A 1 -8.51 -41.45 4.56
C GLU A 1 -8.84 -40.24 5.46
N ALA A 2 -7.82 -39.65 6.07
CA ALA A 2 -8.00 -38.40 6.78
C ALA A 2 -8.43 -37.33 5.78
N PRO A 3 -9.45 -36.51 6.09
CA PRO A 3 -9.88 -35.46 5.18
C PRO A 3 -8.69 -34.48 4.96
N ALA A 4 -8.16 -34.45 3.75
CA ALA A 4 -7.15 -33.49 3.36
C ALA A 4 -7.73 -32.08 3.56
N ASN A 5 -6.96 -31.22 4.25
CA ASN A 5 -7.20 -29.78 4.39
C ASN A 5 -8.21 -29.32 5.44
N LEU A 6 -8.21 -29.87 6.63
CA LEU A 6 -8.85 -29.23 7.77
C LEU A 6 -7.93 -28.13 8.33
N TYR A 7 -8.31 -26.87 8.10
CA TYR A 7 -7.68 -25.69 8.71
C TYR A 7 -8.45 -25.34 9.98
N HIS A 8 -7.71 -25.08 11.07
CA HIS A 8 -8.26 -24.64 12.34
C HIS A 8 -7.53 -23.40 12.87
N GLY A 9 -7.86 -22.96 14.07
CA GLY A 9 -7.26 -21.81 14.71
C GLY A 9 -7.92 -20.49 14.31
N ALA A 10 -7.14 -19.41 14.26
CA ALA A 10 -7.65 -18.04 14.10
C ALA A 10 -8.44 -17.79 12.80
N ILE A 11 -8.38 -18.66 11.79
CA ILE A 11 -9.20 -18.55 10.58
C ILE A 11 -10.71 -18.64 10.90
N TRP A 12 -11.05 -19.32 11.99
CA TRP A 12 -12.44 -19.48 12.45
C TRP A 12 -12.87 -18.46 13.50
N ALA A 13 -12.08 -17.39 13.70
CA ALA A 13 -12.36 -16.40 14.74
C ALA A 13 -13.74 -15.73 14.61
N SER A 14 -14.23 -15.52 13.39
CA SER A 14 -15.58 -14.97 13.17
C SER A 14 -16.68 -15.92 13.65
N TRP A 15 -16.54 -17.21 13.38
CA TRP A 15 -17.47 -18.22 13.89
C TRP A 15 -17.37 -18.37 15.41
N GLY A 16 -16.14 -18.37 15.95
CA GLY A 16 -15.90 -18.35 17.39
C GLY A 16 -16.60 -17.20 18.09
N ALA A 17 -16.47 -15.99 17.54
CA ALA A 17 -17.13 -14.80 18.07
C ALA A 17 -18.67 -14.93 18.03
N TYR A 18 -19.21 -15.52 16.95
CA TYR A 18 -20.66 -15.73 16.84
C TYR A 18 -21.18 -16.70 17.89
N VAL A 19 -20.49 -17.84 18.09
CA VAL A 19 -20.88 -18.84 19.11
C VAL A 19 -20.75 -18.28 20.53
N SER A 20 -19.64 -17.57 20.82
CA SER A 20 -19.47 -16.90 22.11
C SER A 20 -20.55 -15.85 22.37
N PHE A 21 -20.97 -15.09 21.35
CA PHE A 21 -22.06 -14.13 21.47
C PHE A 21 -23.40 -14.82 21.84
N LEU A 22 -23.73 -15.92 21.16
CA LEU A 22 -24.97 -16.66 21.47
C LEU A 22 -24.96 -17.20 22.89
N ARG A 23 -23.82 -17.76 23.35
CA ARG A 23 -23.68 -18.30 24.71
C ARG A 23 -23.69 -17.17 25.75
N ASP A 24 -22.82 -16.19 25.62
CA ASP A 24 -22.46 -15.23 26.68
C ASP A 24 -23.38 -14.01 26.72
N VAL A 25 -23.95 -13.61 25.59
CA VAL A 25 -24.83 -12.44 25.48
C VAL A 25 -26.30 -12.83 25.36
N CYS A 26 -26.59 -13.81 24.51
CA CYS A 26 -27.97 -14.30 24.34
C CYS A 26 -28.40 -15.34 25.40
N ASN A 27 -27.47 -15.78 26.26
CA ASN A 27 -27.69 -16.82 27.27
C ASN A 27 -28.29 -18.10 26.69
N TRP A 28 -27.88 -18.44 25.46
CA TRP A 28 -28.32 -19.69 24.84
C TRP A 28 -27.58 -20.86 25.47
N THR A 29 -28.32 -21.77 26.13
CA THR A 29 -27.78 -22.96 26.77
C THR A 29 -28.01 -24.18 25.89
N ASP A 30 -26.94 -24.71 25.30
CA ASP A 30 -26.94 -25.95 24.51
C ASP A 30 -25.61 -26.67 24.77
N PRO A 31 -25.64 -28.00 25.06
CA PRO A 31 -24.42 -28.77 25.29
C PRO A 31 -23.39 -28.71 24.13
N VAL A 32 -23.83 -28.39 22.91
CA VAL A 32 -22.95 -28.18 21.76
C VAL A 32 -22.10 -26.95 21.97
N LEU A 33 -22.62 -25.88 22.58
CA LEU A 33 -21.87 -24.65 22.85
C LEU A 33 -20.76 -24.89 23.88
N ASP A 34 -20.98 -25.78 24.86
CA ASP A 34 -19.93 -26.12 25.84
C ASP A 34 -18.77 -26.88 25.19
N ARG A 35 -19.05 -27.74 24.22
CA ARG A 35 -18.00 -28.44 23.46
C ARG A 35 -17.14 -27.48 22.61
N PHE A 36 -17.72 -26.37 22.19
CA PHE A 36 -17.04 -25.36 21.38
C PHE A 36 -15.97 -24.59 22.16
N THR A 37 -15.92 -24.68 23.47
CA THR A 37 -14.89 -24.04 24.30
C THR A 37 -13.46 -24.45 23.89
N ILE A 38 -13.28 -25.71 23.48
CA ILE A 38 -11.96 -26.21 22.99
C ILE A 38 -11.53 -25.49 21.71
N ASP A 39 -12.46 -25.34 20.76
CA ASP A 39 -12.19 -24.62 19.51
C ASP A 39 -11.96 -23.15 19.79
N GLU A 40 -12.68 -22.56 20.72
CA GLU A 40 -12.52 -21.17 21.18
C GLU A 40 -11.14 -20.92 21.79
N ASP A 41 -10.66 -21.83 22.64
CA ASP A 41 -9.31 -21.75 23.21
C ASP A 41 -8.23 -21.93 22.16
N LEU A 42 -8.44 -22.81 21.20
CA LEU A 42 -7.53 -22.96 20.05
C LEU A 42 -7.49 -21.69 19.20
N ILE A 43 -8.65 -21.10 18.89
CA ILE A 43 -8.78 -19.83 18.16
C ILE A 43 -8.05 -18.70 18.89
N LYS A 44 -8.10 -18.65 20.21
CA LYS A 44 -7.45 -17.64 21.05
C LYS A 44 -5.94 -17.85 21.20
N SER A 45 -5.48 -19.10 21.17
CA SER A 45 -4.11 -19.47 21.54
C SER A 45 -3.12 -19.36 20.40
N CYS A 46 -3.51 -19.61 19.15
CA CYS A 46 -2.59 -19.67 18.01
C CYS A 46 -3.14 -18.97 16.77
N GLY A 47 -2.33 -18.91 15.72
CA GLY A 47 -2.73 -18.45 14.40
C GLY A 47 -3.46 -19.55 13.64
N TRP A 48 -2.81 -20.13 12.65
CA TRP A 48 -3.36 -21.19 11.84
C TRP A 48 -2.90 -22.55 12.34
N VAL A 49 -3.74 -23.56 12.18
CA VAL A 49 -3.45 -24.96 12.55
C VAL A 49 -3.75 -25.84 11.35
N TRP A 50 -2.76 -26.65 10.96
CA TRP A 50 -2.88 -27.65 9.90
C TRP A 50 -2.68 -29.05 10.53
N TRP A 51 -3.68 -29.89 10.37
CA TRP A 51 -3.66 -31.26 10.84
C TRP A 51 -3.13 -32.18 9.75
N HIS A 52 -2.20 -33.03 10.12
CA HIS A 52 -1.74 -34.13 9.30
C HIS A 52 -1.73 -35.41 10.14
N GLU A 53 -1.73 -36.57 9.51
CA GLU A 53 -1.85 -37.86 10.20
C GLU A 53 -0.91 -38.02 11.41
N ASN A 54 0.33 -37.56 11.27
CA ASN A 54 1.39 -37.71 12.30
C ASN A 54 2.04 -36.37 12.69
N ILE A 55 1.57 -35.25 12.16
CA ILE A 55 2.16 -33.92 12.38
C ILE A 55 1.05 -32.90 12.54
N LEU A 56 1.22 -32.01 13.50
CA LEU A 56 0.43 -30.83 13.68
C LEU A 56 1.29 -29.58 13.42
N ALA A 57 1.03 -28.86 12.37
CA ALA A 57 1.69 -27.59 12.11
C ALA A 57 0.85 -26.44 12.69
N ILE A 58 1.45 -25.63 13.54
CA ILE A 58 0.80 -24.50 14.20
C ILE A 58 1.61 -23.23 13.90
N SER A 59 0.95 -22.19 13.40
CA SER A 59 1.56 -20.88 13.31
C SER A 59 1.30 -20.09 14.60
N ASP A 60 2.30 -19.31 15.03
CA ASP A 60 2.10 -18.33 16.09
C ASP A 60 1.25 -17.15 15.57
N ARG A 61 0.81 -16.31 16.47
CA ARG A 61 0.23 -15.01 16.14
C ARG A 61 1.33 -13.97 15.98
N PRO A 62 1.18 -13.02 15.04
CA PRO A 62 2.11 -11.94 14.96
C PRO A 62 2.13 -11.11 16.26
N LEU A 63 3.29 -10.60 16.63
CA LEU A 63 3.47 -9.64 17.72
C LEU A 63 2.68 -8.37 17.44
N PHE A 64 2.73 -7.92 16.18
CA PHE A 64 1.92 -6.80 15.71
C PHE A 64 1.60 -6.92 14.23
N ILE A 65 0.53 -6.22 13.85
CA ILE A 65 0.15 -5.96 12.45
C ILE A 65 -0.12 -4.47 12.35
N LYS A 66 0.71 -3.75 11.60
CA LYS A 66 0.51 -2.33 11.29
C LYS A 66 -0.37 -2.18 10.06
N ARG A 67 -1.26 -1.20 10.10
CA ARG A 67 -2.24 -0.95 9.05
C ARG A 67 -2.30 0.55 8.74
N ASP A 68 -2.70 0.87 7.52
CA ASP A 68 -3.04 2.24 7.13
C ASP A 68 -4.47 2.62 7.57
N GLY A 69 -4.88 3.84 7.24
CA GLY A 69 -6.22 4.35 7.59
C GLY A 69 -7.39 3.60 6.91
N GLU A 70 -7.11 2.81 5.88
CA GLU A 70 -8.08 1.95 5.20
C GLU A 70 -8.05 0.50 5.71
N GLY A 71 -7.24 0.22 6.73
CA GLY A 71 -7.11 -1.11 7.34
C GLY A 71 -6.21 -2.08 6.59
N ARG A 72 -5.53 -1.67 5.52
CA ARG A 72 -4.59 -2.50 4.74
C ARG A 72 -3.26 -2.60 5.48
N MET A 73 -2.58 -3.74 5.39
CA MET A 73 -1.23 -3.92 5.95
C MET A 73 -0.28 -2.89 5.34
N HIS A 74 0.38 -2.09 6.20
CA HIS A 74 1.24 -0.99 5.77
C HIS A 74 2.22 -0.55 6.85
N CYS A 75 3.48 -0.27 6.46
CA CYS A 75 4.44 0.43 7.30
C CYS A 75 5.50 1.12 6.45
N GLU A 76 5.71 2.42 6.69
CA GLU A 76 6.68 3.24 5.94
C GLU A 76 8.13 3.11 6.42
N THR A 77 8.35 2.60 7.63
CA THR A 77 9.66 2.65 8.31
C THR A 77 10.22 1.29 8.71
N GLY A 78 9.50 0.19 8.40
CA GLY A 78 9.92 -1.15 8.78
C GLY A 78 8.87 -2.20 8.41
N PRO A 79 8.85 -3.34 9.10
CA PRO A 79 7.87 -4.38 8.84
C PRO A 79 6.44 -3.95 9.20
N ALA A 80 5.49 -4.42 8.40
CA ALA A 80 4.07 -4.30 8.69
C ALA A 80 3.59 -5.44 9.60
N ILE A 81 4.24 -6.60 9.54
CA ILE A 81 3.95 -7.76 10.39
C ILE A 81 5.26 -8.28 10.97
N GLU A 82 5.26 -8.60 12.26
CA GLU A 82 6.40 -9.21 12.94
C GLU A 82 5.91 -10.37 13.83
N TYR A 83 6.67 -11.46 13.84
CA TYR A 83 6.47 -12.65 14.68
C TYR A 83 7.55 -12.76 15.75
N ARG A 84 7.30 -13.58 16.81
CA ARG A 84 8.20 -13.74 17.97
C ARG A 84 9.53 -14.38 17.62
N ASP A 85 9.58 -15.17 16.56
CA ASP A 85 10.81 -15.80 16.04
C ASP A 85 11.68 -14.84 15.22
N GLY A 86 11.25 -13.58 15.06
CA GLY A 86 11.93 -12.56 14.28
C GLY A 86 11.56 -12.59 12.80
N TRP A 87 10.63 -13.45 12.37
CA TRP A 87 10.14 -13.40 10.99
C TRP A 87 9.30 -12.14 10.77
N VAL A 88 9.58 -11.43 9.67
CA VAL A 88 8.94 -10.15 9.35
C VAL A 88 8.43 -10.13 7.92
N LEU A 89 7.37 -9.35 7.70
CA LEU A 89 6.78 -9.12 6.39
C LEU A 89 6.58 -7.63 6.16
N HIS A 90 7.00 -7.18 4.99
CA HIS A 90 6.88 -5.79 4.57
C HIS A 90 5.71 -5.63 3.61
N TYR A 91 4.87 -4.65 3.89
CA TYR A 91 3.70 -4.32 3.07
C TYR A 91 3.59 -2.83 2.84
N TRP A 92 3.17 -2.47 1.65
CA TRP A 92 2.83 -1.11 1.25
C TRP A 92 1.40 -1.07 0.76
N HIS A 93 0.49 -0.47 1.52
CA HIS A 93 -0.95 -0.41 1.26
C HIS A 93 -1.57 -1.75 0.80
N GLY A 94 -1.27 -2.82 1.55
CA GLY A 94 -1.77 -4.17 1.29
C GLY A 94 -0.94 -5.01 0.32
N THR A 95 0.02 -4.43 -0.40
CA THR A 95 0.89 -5.15 -1.31
C THR A 95 2.18 -5.58 -0.61
N ALA A 96 2.52 -6.87 -0.66
CA ALA A 96 3.80 -7.37 -0.15
C ALA A 96 4.95 -6.81 -0.99
N ILE A 97 5.98 -6.26 -0.32
CA ILE A 97 7.13 -5.63 -0.95
C ILE A 97 8.45 -6.17 -0.38
N PRO A 98 9.57 -6.06 -1.12
CA PRO A 98 10.89 -6.34 -0.59
C PRO A 98 11.26 -5.44 0.61
N ALA A 99 11.91 -6.00 1.63
CA ALA A 99 12.29 -5.29 2.85
C ALA A 99 13.19 -4.07 2.56
N GLU A 100 14.12 -4.22 1.62
CA GLU A 100 15.08 -3.18 1.24
C GLU A 100 14.44 -1.90 0.71
N TRP A 101 13.21 -1.94 0.21
CA TRP A 101 12.52 -0.74 -0.28
C TRP A 101 12.14 0.22 0.85
N VAL A 102 11.96 -0.31 2.03
CA VAL A 102 11.62 0.47 3.24
C VAL A 102 12.86 0.67 4.11
N GLU A 103 13.60 -0.40 4.40
CA GLU A 103 14.75 -0.37 5.29
C GLU A 103 15.98 0.30 4.68
N GLN A 104 16.13 0.23 3.36
CA GLN A 104 17.25 0.79 2.59
C GLN A 104 16.74 1.64 1.43
N LYS A 105 15.75 2.47 1.68
CA LYS A 105 15.06 3.31 0.69
C LYS A 105 16.02 4.12 -0.21
N GLN A 106 17.18 4.49 0.30
CA GLN A 106 18.20 5.21 -0.45
C GLN A 106 18.82 4.39 -1.59
N LYS A 107 18.72 3.06 -1.55
CA LYS A 107 19.21 2.16 -2.61
C LYS A 107 18.19 1.93 -3.73
N LEU A 108 16.92 2.27 -3.51
CA LEU A 108 15.90 2.16 -4.54
C LEU A 108 16.12 3.24 -5.60
N THR A 109 16.32 2.82 -6.84
CA THR A 109 16.54 3.70 -8.00
C THR A 109 15.29 3.79 -8.88
N ALA A 110 15.17 4.87 -9.66
CA ALA A 110 14.08 5.03 -10.62
C ALA A 110 14.03 3.87 -11.63
N LYS A 111 15.19 3.43 -12.12
CA LYS A 111 15.26 2.28 -13.04
C LYS A 111 14.71 1.01 -12.40
N ALA A 112 15.14 0.67 -11.18
CA ALA A 112 14.65 -0.52 -10.47
C ALA A 112 13.14 -0.44 -10.21
N ALA A 113 12.64 0.73 -9.77
CA ALA A 113 11.22 0.94 -9.53
C ALA A 113 10.38 0.77 -10.80
N LEU A 114 10.81 1.34 -11.93
CA LEU A 114 10.04 1.34 -13.18
C LEU A 114 10.11 0.04 -13.98
N THR A 115 11.15 -0.79 -13.79
CA THR A 115 11.33 -2.06 -14.52
C THR A 115 11.01 -3.30 -13.68
N TRP A 116 10.45 -3.12 -12.48
CA TRP A 116 10.06 -4.25 -11.63
C TRP A 116 8.97 -5.10 -12.29
N GLN A 117 9.11 -6.42 -12.26
CA GLN A 117 8.25 -7.32 -13.03
C GLN A 117 6.79 -7.30 -12.56
N ASN A 118 6.57 -7.34 -11.25
CA ASN A 118 5.21 -7.30 -10.70
C ASN A 118 4.68 -5.87 -10.74
N ILE A 119 3.55 -5.65 -11.42
CA ILE A 119 2.96 -4.32 -11.65
C ILE A 119 2.52 -3.65 -10.34
N GLU A 120 1.94 -4.40 -9.39
CA GLU A 120 1.51 -3.84 -8.11
C GLU A 120 2.70 -3.42 -7.26
N GLN A 121 3.74 -4.24 -7.23
CA GLN A 121 4.99 -3.88 -6.56
C GLN A 121 5.69 -2.70 -7.26
N ARG A 122 5.65 -2.64 -8.59
CA ARG A 122 6.15 -1.48 -9.36
C ARG A 122 5.47 -0.19 -8.95
N ARG A 123 4.14 -0.19 -8.81
CA ARG A 123 3.37 0.94 -8.29
C ARG A 123 3.87 1.35 -6.90
N CYS A 124 4.00 0.39 -5.99
CA CYS A 124 4.51 0.63 -4.65
C CYS A 124 5.94 1.22 -4.66
N ALA A 125 6.84 0.68 -5.48
CA ALA A 125 8.20 1.20 -5.62
C ALA A 125 8.22 2.66 -6.08
N CYS A 126 7.36 3.01 -7.04
CA CYS A 126 7.23 4.39 -7.52
C CYS A 126 6.65 5.32 -6.44
N GLU A 127 5.69 4.87 -5.65
CA GLU A 127 5.14 5.64 -4.51
C GLU A 127 6.20 5.84 -3.41
N ILE A 128 6.93 4.79 -3.04
CA ILE A 128 8.00 4.84 -2.04
C ILE A 128 9.12 5.79 -2.46
N LEU A 129 9.53 5.73 -3.73
CA LEU A 129 10.60 6.56 -4.27
C LEU A 129 10.15 8.02 -4.45
N GLY A 130 8.92 8.19 -4.92
CA GLY A 130 8.31 9.46 -5.25
C GLY A 130 8.67 9.94 -6.67
N TRP A 131 7.66 10.43 -7.39
CA TRP A 131 7.83 10.86 -8.79
C TRP A 131 8.82 12.01 -8.95
N ALA A 132 8.97 12.91 -7.97
CA ALA A 132 9.97 13.99 -8.03
C ALA A 132 11.40 13.43 -8.15
N LYS A 133 11.73 12.39 -7.38
CA LYS A 133 13.03 11.72 -7.44
C LYS A 133 13.18 10.92 -8.73
N ILE A 134 12.14 10.19 -9.15
CA ILE A 134 12.12 9.42 -10.41
C ILE A 134 12.45 10.35 -11.59
N LEU A 135 11.74 11.48 -11.72
CA LEU A 135 11.94 12.44 -12.80
C LEU A 135 13.34 13.07 -12.76
N SER A 136 13.89 13.30 -11.57
CA SER A 136 15.25 13.79 -11.41
C SER A 136 16.30 12.78 -11.88
N GLU A 137 16.18 11.51 -11.46
CA GLU A 137 17.10 10.43 -11.86
C GLU A 137 17.04 10.14 -13.36
N LEU A 138 15.86 10.21 -13.96
CA LEU A 138 15.65 10.02 -15.41
C LEU A 138 16.00 11.25 -16.23
N LYS A 139 16.46 12.34 -15.59
CA LYS A 139 16.81 13.60 -16.25
C LYS A 139 15.69 14.13 -17.14
N ALA A 140 14.47 14.21 -16.57
CA ALA A 140 13.31 14.73 -17.26
C ALA A 140 13.60 16.08 -17.89
N LYS A 141 13.23 16.26 -19.17
CA LYS A 141 13.46 17.48 -19.93
C LYS A 141 12.34 18.49 -19.69
N THR A 142 12.67 19.70 -19.29
CA THR A 142 11.71 20.80 -19.22
C THR A 142 11.20 21.15 -20.61
N ILE A 143 9.88 21.15 -20.77
CA ILE A 143 9.16 21.57 -21.98
C ILE A 143 8.74 23.01 -21.86
N ASP A 144 8.17 23.37 -20.70
CA ASP A 144 7.71 24.72 -20.40
C ASP A 144 7.81 24.98 -18.90
N LYS A 145 8.03 26.23 -18.51
CA LYS A 145 8.14 26.62 -17.11
C LYS A 145 7.45 27.97 -16.90
N ASP A 146 6.49 28.00 -15.99
CA ASP A 146 5.85 29.24 -15.56
C ASP A 146 6.73 29.99 -14.56
N GLY A 147 6.57 31.30 -14.48
CA GLY A 147 7.23 32.13 -13.47
C GLY A 147 6.72 31.91 -12.05
N ASP A 148 5.50 31.40 -11.92
CA ASP A 148 4.89 31.05 -10.64
C ASP A 148 5.17 29.57 -10.31
N PRO A 149 5.92 29.26 -9.22
CA PRO A 149 6.25 27.90 -8.84
C PRO A 149 5.02 27.04 -8.49
N GLU A 150 3.88 27.66 -8.22
CA GLU A 150 2.63 26.95 -7.97
C GLU A 150 1.90 26.54 -9.25
N ILE A 151 2.12 27.26 -10.38
CA ILE A 151 1.71 26.81 -11.72
C ILE A 151 2.68 25.73 -12.18
N GLY A 152 3.97 25.95 -11.95
CA GLY A 152 4.99 24.94 -12.00
C GLY A 152 5.71 24.81 -13.33
N GLU A 153 6.15 23.58 -13.62
CA GLU A 153 7.03 23.23 -14.73
C GLU A 153 6.51 21.97 -15.42
N LEU A 154 6.25 22.06 -16.73
CA LEU A 154 5.91 20.90 -17.56
C LEU A 154 7.20 20.20 -17.99
N VAL A 155 7.33 18.91 -17.66
CA VAL A 155 8.50 18.10 -18.02
C VAL A 155 8.09 16.88 -18.84
N GLU A 156 8.99 16.46 -19.74
CA GLU A 156 8.87 15.23 -20.51
C GLU A 156 9.96 14.24 -20.08
N VAL A 157 9.60 12.99 -19.93
CA VAL A 157 10.51 11.92 -19.56
C VAL A 157 10.23 10.68 -20.42
N SER A 158 11.27 9.93 -20.75
CA SER A 158 11.14 8.62 -21.38
C SER A 158 11.12 7.54 -20.29
N ILE A 159 9.97 6.91 -20.12
CA ILE A 159 9.80 5.81 -19.16
C ILE A 159 10.03 4.48 -19.90
N PRO A 160 10.84 3.56 -19.35
CA PRO A 160 11.04 2.24 -19.95
C PRO A 160 9.69 1.54 -20.17
N ASP A 161 9.54 0.88 -21.31
CA ASP A 161 8.34 0.10 -21.72
C ASP A 161 7.03 0.90 -21.93
N ILE A 162 7.01 2.20 -21.59
CA ILE A 162 5.83 3.07 -21.73
C ILE A 162 6.07 4.11 -22.83
N GLY A 163 7.28 4.68 -22.91
CA GLY A 163 7.61 5.71 -23.87
C GLY A 163 7.72 7.10 -23.25
N LYS A 164 7.35 8.12 -24.04
CA LYS A 164 7.41 9.52 -23.60
C LYS A 164 6.15 9.91 -22.85
N GLU A 165 6.33 10.33 -21.62
CA GLU A 165 5.28 10.80 -20.72
C GLU A 165 5.55 12.21 -20.25
N ARG A 166 4.49 12.96 -19.92
CA ARG A 166 4.57 14.31 -19.39
C ARG A 166 4.08 14.39 -17.95
N PHE A 167 4.78 15.21 -17.18
CA PHE A 167 4.47 15.48 -15.79
C PHE A 167 4.49 16.98 -15.53
N LEU A 168 3.53 17.41 -14.72
CA LEU A 168 3.55 18.75 -14.16
C LEU A 168 4.24 18.70 -12.80
N ARG A 169 5.36 19.38 -12.65
CA ARG A 169 6.05 19.59 -11.37
C ARG A 169 5.54 20.86 -10.74
N VAL A 170 4.98 20.77 -9.57
CA VAL A 170 4.46 21.92 -8.82
C VAL A 170 5.01 21.94 -7.40
N GLN A 171 5.12 23.12 -6.83
CA GLN A 171 5.37 23.32 -5.42
C GLN A 171 4.11 23.85 -4.75
N CYS A 172 3.61 23.15 -3.72
CA CYS A 172 2.47 23.68 -2.96
C CYS A 172 2.92 24.79 -2.01
N GLY A 173 1.94 25.55 -1.48
CA GLY A 173 2.20 26.64 -0.54
C GLY A 173 2.95 26.23 0.74
N THR A 174 2.98 24.94 1.08
CA THR A 174 3.78 24.38 2.20
C THR A 174 5.23 24.05 1.82
N GLY A 175 5.63 24.32 0.56
CA GLY A 175 6.99 24.04 0.05
C GLY A 175 7.19 22.59 -0.44
N ARG A 176 6.18 21.71 -0.32
CA ARG A 176 6.28 20.33 -0.82
C ARG A 176 6.21 20.31 -2.35
N GLN A 177 7.07 19.48 -2.94
CA GLN A 177 7.09 19.27 -4.39
C GLN A 177 6.27 18.05 -4.78
N PHE A 178 5.48 18.20 -5.83
CA PHE A 178 4.68 17.13 -6.43
C PHE A 178 5.03 17.00 -7.92
N ALA A 179 4.80 15.82 -8.45
CA ALA A 179 4.86 15.56 -9.88
C ALA A 179 3.59 14.80 -10.27
N LEU A 180 2.75 15.45 -11.04
CA LEU A 180 1.44 14.95 -11.46
C LEU A 180 1.52 14.48 -12.92
N PRO A 181 1.13 13.25 -13.25
CA PRO A 181 1.05 12.83 -14.64
C PRO A 181 -0.03 13.65 -15.36
N VAL A 182 0.30 14.12 -16.55
CA VAL A 182 -0.61 14.90 -17.41
C VAL A 182 -0.61 14.32 -18.83
N PRO A 183 -1.68 14.55 -19.62
CA PRO A 183 -1.71 14.08 -21.00
C PRO A 183 -0.48 14.52 -21.80
N PRO A 184 0.12 13.65 -22.61
CA PRO A 184 1.31 13.95 -23.38
C PRO A 184 1.10 15.05 -24.47
N THR A 185 -0.14 15.45 -24.67
CA THR A 185 -0.55 16.53 -25.59
C THR A 185 -0.38 17.93 -25.00
N MET A 186 -0.26 18.07 -23.67
CA MET A 186 -0.09 19.37 -22.99
C MET A 186 1.18 20.07 -23.45
N LYS A 187 1.10 21.36 -23.77
CA LYS A 187 2.22 22.13 -24.32
C LYS A 187 2.84 23.10 -23.32
N THR A 188 2.05 23.59 -22.37
CA THR A 188 2.50 24.57 -21.37
C THR A 188 2.20 24.11 -19.94
N ALA A 189 2.92 24.64 -18.97
CA ALA A 189 2.70 24.39 -17.56
C ALA A 189 1.31 24.87 -17.12
N LEU A 190 0.87 26.04 -17.60
CA LEU A 190 -0.45 26.59 -17.33
C LEU A 190 -1.58 25.70 -17.89
N GLU A 191 -1.43 25.18 -19.11
CA GLU A 191 -2.38 24.22 -19.70
C GLU A 191 -2.49 22.96 -18.86
N ALA A 192 -1.35 22.40 -18.46
CA ALA A 192 -1.31 21.20 -17.60
C ALA A 192 -1.94 21.48 -16.23
N GLN A 193 -1.65 22.63 -15.62
CA GLN A 193 -2.24 23.03 -14.33
C GLN A 193 -3.75 23.20 -14.42
N SER A 194 -4.24 23.88 -15.46
CA SER A 194 -5.69 24.06 -15.70
C SER A 194 -6.39 22.71 -15.83
N TRP A 195 -5.78 21.78 -16.58
CA TRP A 195 -6.29 20.44 -16.77
C TRP A 195 -6.42 19.65 -15.45
N THR A 196 -5.47 19.80 -14.51
CA THR A 196 -5.55 19.13 -13.19
C THR A 196 -6.76 19.56 -12.37
N TRP A 197 -7.35 20.73 -12.67
CA TRP A 197 -8.57 21.27 -12.06
C TRP A 197 -9.82 20.99 -12.90
N GLY A 198 -9.68 20.31 -14.05
CA GLY A 198 -10.78 20.07 -14.98
C GLY A 198 -11.26 21.33 -15.71
N LEU A 199 -10.38 22.36 -15.83
CA LEU A 199 -10.66 23.64 -16.45
C LEU A 199 -9.86 23.82 -17.74
N ASP A 200 -10.37 24.68 -18.63
CA ASP A 200 -9.55 25.21 -19.70
C ASP A 200 -8.66 26.37 -19.23
N THR A 201 -7.64 26.71 -20.00
CA THR A 201 -6.64 27.72 -19.64
C THR A 201 -7.25 29.13 -19.43
N ASN A 202 -8.35 29.45 -20.13
CA ASN A 202 -8.99 30.77 -20.02
C ASN A 202 -9.89 30.87 -18.77
N SER A 203 -10.40 29.72 -18.34
CA SER A 203 -11.27 29.65 -17.16
C SER A 203 -10.49 29.39 -15.86
N PHE A 204 -9.19 29.09 -15.96
CA PHE A 204 -8.36 28.84 -14.80
C PHE A 204 -7.98 30.15 -14.10
N THR A 205 -8.37 30.26 -12.86
CA THR A 205 -7.90 31.31 -11.93
C THR A 205 -7.21 30.63 -10.75
N LYS A 206 -6.01 31.11 -10.42
CA LYS A 206 -5.25 30.57 -9.28
C LYS A 206 -6.06 30.76 -7.98
N PRO A 207 -6.31 29.70 -7.19
CA PRO A 207 -6.98 29.85 -5.91
C PRO A 207 -6.21 30.75 -4.95
N GLU A 208 -6.90 31.69 -4.30
CA GLU A 208 -6.28 32.59 -3.30
C GLU A 208 -5.93 31.86 -2.00
N ILE A 209 -6.70 30.84 -1.64
CA ILE A 209 -6.48 30.02 -0.44
C ILE A 209 -6.35 28.56 -0.85
N ARG A 210 -5.26 27.93 -0.44
CA ARG A 210 -5.01 26.49 -0.64
C ARG A 210 -4.82 25.82 0.71
N THR A 211 -5.59 24.79 0.96
CA THR A 211 -5.49 23.94 2.14
C THR A 211 -4.52 22.78 1.88
#